data_2b02a6b8aaf0a19347e1fb7473255308
#
_entry.id   2b02a6b8aaf0a19347e1fb7473255308
#
_cell.length_a   1.000
_cell.length_b   1.000
_cell.length_c   1.000
_cell.angle_alpha   90.00
_cell.angle_beta   90.00
_cell.angle_gamma   90.00
#
_symmetry.space_group_name_H-M   'P 1'
#
loop_
_entity.id
_entity.type
_entity.pdbx_description
1 polymer ?
#
loop_
_entity_poly.entity_id
_entity_poly.type
_entity_poly.pdbx_seq_one_letter_code
_entity_poly.pdbx_strand_id
1 'polypeptide(L)'
;GLPLQNVESFMFTLHKVIELNPDRLSIFNYAHLPSRFAGQAKIKEDQLPAPETKLEILQKTIETLGNAGYKFIGMDHFAKPDDELAIAQEKGVLHRNFQGYTTQEECDLLGLGVSAISLLGDTYAQNQKELKHYYHDVENSGIALHKGLAMTEEDCLRRDVIKQLICNFKLDFAPIEKQYNIDFKKHFAEDLQLLQPLLEDGLISETETGLQVSPKGRLLIRN
;
A
#
# COMPACT_ATOMS: atom_id res chain seq x y z
N GLY A 1 -0.64 5.49 16.42
CA GLY A 1 -2.02 5.83 16.79
C GLY A 1 -2.59 4.90 17.85
N LEU A 2 -1.78 4.27 18.74
CA LEU A 2 -2.24 3.42 19.84
C LEU A 2 -2.85 4.28 20.96
N PRO A 3 -3.68 3.68 21.86
CA PRO A 3 -4.20 4.38 23.03
C PRO A 3 -3.09 5.04 23.86
N LEU A 4 -3.33 6.26 24.33
CA LEU A 4 -2.41 7.10 25.11
C LEU A 4 -1.09 7.46 24.39
N GLN A 5 -0.93 7.10 23.14
CA GLN A 5 0.25 7.46 22.36
C GLN A 5 0.20 8.95 21.99
N ASN A 6 1.32 9.62 22.16
CA ASN A 6 1.55 10.99 21.72
C ASN A 6 2.84 11.07 20.90
N VAL A 7 3.15 12.25 20.41
CA VAL A 7 4.35 12.49 19.58
C VAL A 7 5.62 12.08 20.32
N GLU A 8 5.78 12.49 21.57
CA GLU A 8 7.00 12.24 22.37
C GLU A 8 7.24 10.74 22.57
N SER A 9 6.20 10.01 23.01
CA SER A 9 6.29 8.56 23.26
C SER A 9 6.56 7.78 21.97
N PHE A 10 6.00 8.23 20.83
CA PHE A 10 6.27 7.61 19.55
C PHE A 10 7.70 7.90 19.07
N MET A 11 8.19 9.13 19.20
CA MET A 11 9.55 9.50 18.84
C MET A 11 10.59 8.75 19.68
N PHE A 12 10.33 8.55 20.97
CA PHE A 12 11.19 7.69 21.80
C PHE A 12 11.28 6.26 21.22
N THR A 13 10.12 5.68 20.85
CA THR A 13 10.08 4.34 20.21
C THR A 13 10.86 4.34 18.90
N LEU A 14 10.67 5.35 18.06
CA LEU A 14 11.32 5.46 16.76
C LEU A 14 12.86 5.53 16.88
N HIS A 15 13.37 6.32 17.83
CA HIS A 15 14.81 6.38 18.10
C HIS A 15 15.37 5.02 18.52
N LYS A 16 14.64 4.27 19.38
CA LYS A 16 15.06 2.91 19.75
C LYS A 16 15.07 1.94 18.56
N VAL A 17 14.12 2.07 17.65
CA VAL A 17 14.10 1.28 16.42
C VAL A 17 15.28 1.64 15.51
N ILE A 18 15.62 2.93 15.39
CA ILE A 18 16.78 3.40 14.61
C ILE A 18 18.09 2.86 15.20
N GLU A 19 18.24 2.83 16.53
CA GLU A 19 19.40 2.22 17.20
C GLU A 19 19.57 0.72 16.85
N LEU A 20 18.47 -0.01 16.62
CA LEU A 20 18.49 -1.41 16.18
C LEU A 20 18.88 -1.54 14.69
N ASN A 21 18.80 -0.46 13.94
CA ASN A 21 19.23 -0.35 12.56
C ASN A 21 18.66 -1.43 11.61
N PRO A 22 17.34 -1.71 11.59
CA PRO A 22 16.75 -2.68 10.67
C PRO A 22 16.85 -2.22 9.22
N ASP A 23 16.85 -3.16 8.28
CA ASP A 23 16.92 -2.82 6.85
C ASP A 23 15.62 -2.25 6.32
N ARG A 24 14.47 -2.71 6.86
CA ARG A 24 13.11 -2.29 6.47
C ARG A 24 12.26 -1.99 7.69
N LEU A 25 11.35 -1.03 7.54
CA LEU A 25 10.38 -0.65 8.56
C LEU A 25 8.99 -0.53 7.93
N SER A 26 7.97 -0.97 8.69
CA SER A 26 6.57 -0.72 8.36
C SER A 26 5.89 -0.06 9.54
N ILE A 27 5.41 1.18 9.36
CA ILE A 27 4.87 2.02 10.44
C ILE A 27 3.39 2.28 10.17
N PHE A 28 2.55 1.35 10.64
CA PHE A 28 1.10 1.39 10.40
C PHE A 28 0.37 2.28 11.40
N ASN A 29 -0.67 2.95 10.90
CA ASN A 29 -1.66 3.54 11.77
C ASN A 29 -2.55 2.46 12.40
N TYR A 30 -2.86 2.62 13.69
CA TYR A 30 -3.82 1.77 14.37
C TYR A 30 -5.23 1.98 13.78
N ALA A 31 -5.83 0.89 13.30
CA ALA A 31 -7.21 0.89 12.83
C ALA A 31 -8.16 0.51 13.97
N HIS A 32 -8.94 1.47 14.44
CA HIS A 32 -9.95 1.24 15.48
C HIS A 32 -11.28 0.80 14.86
N LEU A 33 -11.61 -0.48 15.00
CA LEU A 33 -12.79 -1.12 14.41
C LEU A 33 -13.55 -1.93 15.48
N PRO A 34 -14.09 -1.29 16.54
CA PRO A 34 -14.70 -1.97 17.68
C PRO A 34 -15.93 -2.80 17.31
N SER A 35 -16.64 -2.45 16.23
CA SER A 35 -17.75 -3.25 15.71
C SER A 35 -17.33 -4.59 15.12
N ARG A 36 -16.07 -4.72 14.69
CA ARG A 36 -15.50 -5.96 14.12
C ARG A 36 -14.71 -6.77 15.14
N PHE A 37 -14.05 -6.10 16.07
CA PHE A 37 -13.12 -6.73 17.02
C PHE A 37 -13.54 -6.43 18.46
N ALA A 38 -14.18 -7.40 19.11
CA ALA A 38 -14.70 -7.25 20.47
C ALA A 38 -13.64 -6.79 21.50
N GLY A 39 -12.36 -7.14 21.30
CA GLY A 39 -11.26 -6.66 22.12
C GLY A 39 -11.06 -5.15 22.03
N GLN A 40 -11.29 -4.55 20.86
CA GLN A 40 -11.17 -3.12 20.63
C GLN A 40 -12.33 -2.30 21.24
N ALA A 41 -13.49 -2.92 21.48
CA ALA A 41 -14.62 -2.26 22.14
C ALA A 41 -14.30 -1.84 23.60
N LYS A 42 -13.22 -2.38 24.20
CA LYS A 42 -12.76 -1.99 25.54
C LYS A 42 -11.87 -0.74 25.51
N ILE A 43 -11.39 -0.33 24.35
CA ILE A 43 -10.54 0.84 24.17
C ILE A 43 -11.45 2.06 24.06
N LYS A 44 -11.24 3.05 24.92
CA LYS A 44 -11.98 4.29 24.89
C LYS A 44 -11.46 5.18 23.77
N GLU A 45 -12.35 5.73 22.96
CA GLU A 45 -12.01 6.58 21.81
C GLU A 45 -11.28 7.87 22.22
N ASP A 46 -11.59 8.40 23.40
CA ASP A 46 -10.94 9.59 23.99
C ASP A 46 -9.47 9.35 24.37
N GLN A 47 -9.03 8.10 24.42
CA GLN A 47 -7.64 7.73 24.65
C GLN A 47 -6.83 7.61 23.37
N LEU A 48 -7.49 7.62 22.21
CA LEU A 48 -6.80 7.56 20.93
C LEU A 48 -6.27 8.96 20.55
N PRO A 49 -5.08 9.05 19.94
CA PRO A 49 -4.57 10.34 19.47
C PRO A 49 -5.51 10.97 18.45
N ALA A 50 -5.70 12.27 18.57
CA ALA A 50 -6.47 13.07 17.61
C ALA A 50 -5.88 12.96 16.18
N PRO A 51 -6.67 13.22 15.13
CA PRO A 51 -6.19 13.19 13.75
C PRO A 51 -4.94 14.05 13.52
N GLU A 52 -4.90 15.24 14.10
CA GLU A 52 -3.77 16.18 14.01
C GLU A 52 -2.50 15.58 14.61
N THR A 53 -2.63 14.92 15.79
CA THR A 53 -1.50 14.23 16.43
C THR A 53 -1.00 13.06 15.59
N LYS A 54 -1.90 12.31 14.94
CA LYS A 54 -1.52 11.22 14.03
C LYS A 54 -0.77 11.75 12.82
N LEU A 55 -1.21 12.88 12.26
CA LEU A 55 -0.53 13.53 11.15
C LEU A 55 0.86 14.04 11.56
N GLU A 56 0.97 14.67 12.73
CA GLU A 56 2.26 15.13 13.26
C GLU A 56 3.22 13.96 13.48
N ILE A 57 2.74 12.84 14.05
CA ILE A 57 3.54 11.62 14.19
C ILE A 57 4.05 11.15 12.83
N LEU A 58 3.19 11.10 11.80
CA LEU A 58 3.58 10.68 10.46
C LEU A 58 4.65 11.60 9.86
N GLN A 59 4.45 12.91 9.93
CA GLN A 59 5.40 13.90 9.41
C GLN A 59 6.77 13.77 10.09
N LYS A 60 6.81 13.74 11.43
CA LYS A 60 8.04 13.54 12.20
C LYS A 60 8.71 12.21 11.94
N THR A 61 7.91 11.16 11.71
CA THR A 61 8.44 9.84 11.35
C THR A 61 9.21 9.90 10.04
N ILE A 62 8.62 10.49 9.00
CA ILE A 62 9.24 10.60 7.67
C ILE A 62 10.53 11.44 7.76
N GLU A 63 10.48 12.57 8.45
CA GLU A 63 11.66 13.44 8.66
C GLU A 63 12.77 12.70 9.41
N THR A 64 12.44 12.05 10.54
CA THR A 64 13.43 11.39 11.39
C THR A 64 14.06 10.20 10.70
N LEU A 65 13.26 9.37 10.02
CA LEU A 65 13.78 8.23 9.27
C LEU A 65 14.58 8.69 8.04
N GLY A 66 14.15 9.75 7.35
CA GLY A 66 14.91 10.35 6.26
C GLY A 66 16.28 10.82 6.73
N ASN A 67 16.35 11.55 7.87
CA ASN A 67 17.61 11.99 8.48
C ASN A 67 18.48 10.81 8.97
N ALA A 68 17.87 9.68 9.33
CA ALA A 68 18.58 8.45 9.67
C ALA A 68 18.99 7.60 8.43
N GLY A 69 18.78 8.12 7.22
CA GLY A 69 19.21 7.52 5.97
C GLY A 69 18.22 6.55 5.34
N TYR A 70 17.00 6.40 5.87
CA TYR A 70 15.97 5.56 5.25
C TYR A 70 15.26 6.31 4.12
N LYS A 71 14.88 5.57 3.07
CA LYS A 71 14.02 6.03 1.99
C LYS A 71 12.57 5.67 2.29
N PHE A 72 11.65 6.60 2.04
CA PHE A 72 10.22 6.35 2.06
C PHE A 72 9.83 5.59 0.79
N ILE A 73 9.47 4.33 0.93
CA ILE A 73 9.08 3.46 -0.19
C ILE A 73 7.65 3.74 -0.63
N GLY A 74 6.79 4.01 0.33
CA GLY A 74 5.38 4.34 0.08
C GLY A 74 4.47 3.80 1.17
N MET A 75 3.28 4.37 1.28
CA MET A 75 2.31 4.07 2.32
C MET A 75 2.93 4.19 3.72
N ASP A 76 3.30 3.06 4.30
CA ASP A 76 3.82 2.97 5.67
C ASP A 76 5.23 2.37 5.70
N HIS A 77 5.89 2.21 4.53
CA HIS A 77 7.13 1.44 4.39
C HIS A 77 8.34 2.35 4.17
N PHE A 78 9.42 1.98 4.83
CA PHE A 78 10.73 2.59 4.70
C PHE A 78 11.78 1.50 4.54
N ALA A 79 12.83 1.79 3.81
CA ALA A 79 13.96 0.87 3.57
C ALA A 79 15.27 1.64 3.50
N LYS A 80 16.39 0.94 3.74
CA LYS A 80 17.72 1.50 3.49
C LYS A 80 17.94 1.75 2.00
N PRO A 81 18.81 2.70 1.62
CA PRO A 81 19.05 3.03 0.22
C PRO A 81 19.57 1.87 -0.64
N ASP A 82 20.30 0.94 -0.04
CA ASP A 82 20.87 -0.27 -0.67
C ASP A 82 19.91 -1.47 -0.66
N ASP A 83 18.74 -1.33 -0.08
CA ASP A 83 17.70 -2.35 -0.10
C ASP A 83 17.10 -2.52 -1.52
N GLU A 84 16.78 -3.75 -1.88
CA GLU A 84 16.23 -4.09 -3.20
C GLU A 84 14.94 -3.31 -3.54
N LEU A 85 14.08 -3.01 -2.52
CA LEU A 85 12.85 -2.24 -2.74
C LEU A 85 13.16 -0.78 -3.09
N ALA A 86 14.15 -0.18 -2.41
CA ALA A 86 14.57 1.18 -2.69
C ALA A 86 15.20 1.29 -4.08
N ILE A 87 16.04 0.32 -4.44
CA ILE A 87 16.67 0.24 -5.77
C ILE A 87 15.61 0.02 -6.86
N ALA A 88 14.65 -0.88 -6.63
CA ALA A 88 13.58 -1.14 -7.58
C ALA A 88 12.68 0.08 -7.80
N GLN A 89 12.38 0.85 -6.73
CA GLN A 89 11.61 2.08 -6.84
C GLN A 89 12.34 3.15 -7.67
N GLU A 90 13.64 3.33 -7.46
CA GLU A 90 14.45 4.26 -8.25
C GLU A 90 14.47 3.90 -9.74
N LYS A 91 14.45 2.59 -10.04
CA LYS A 91 14.39 2.08 -11.41
C LYS A 91 12.99 2.09 -12.02
N GLY A 92 11.95 2.41 -11.23
CA GLY A 92 10.56 2.37 -11.67
C GLY A 92 10.01 0.95 -11.89
N VAL A 93 10.60 -0.05 -11.24
CA VAL A 93 10.23 -1.48 -11.33
C VAL A 93 9.80 -2.08 -10.00
N LEU A 94 9.41 -1.23 -9.07
CA LEU A 94 8.84 -1.69 -7.81
C LEU A 94 7.39 -2.12 -8.01
N HIS A 95 7.02 -3.26 -7.44
CA HIS A 95 5.68 -3.80 -7.49
C HIS A 95 5.09 -3.98 -6.09
N ARG A 96 3.80 -4.25 -6.06
CA ARG A 96 3.07 -4.52 -4.83
C ARG A 96 2.01 -5.58 -5.04
N ASN A 97 1.94 -6.53 -4.11
CA ASN A 97 0.89 -7.54 -4.03
C ASN A 97 0.23 -7.52 -2.63
N PHE A 98 -0.58 -8.52 -2.29
CA PHE A 98 -1.26 -8.59 -0.99
C PHE A 98 -0.32 -8.88 0.20
N GLN A 99 0.92 -9.29 -0.04
CA GLN A 99 1.94 -9.46 1.01
C GLN A 99 2.74 -8.17 1.28
N GLY A 100 2.72 -7.22 0.35
CA GLY A 100 3.45 -5.95 0.46
C GLY A 100 4.22 -5.59 -0.81
N TYR A 101 5.23 -4.73 -0.67
CA TYR A 101 6.13 -4.39 -1.78
C TYR A 101 7.04 -5.56 -2.14
N THR A 102 7.31 -5.72 -3.43
CA THR A 102 8.09 -6.82 -3.99
C THR A 102 8.82 -6.40 -5.27
N THR A 103 9.88 -7.11 -5.59
CA THR A 103 10.59 -7.04 -6.88
C THR A 103 10.18 -8.17 -7.83
N GLN A 104 9.26 -9.06 -7.40
CA GLN A 104 8.82 -10.25 -8.13
C GLN A 104 7.47 -9.99 -8.82
N GLU A 105 7.48 -9.20 -9.89
CA GLU A 105 6.25 -8.85 -10.62
C GLU A 105 5.60 -10.04 -11.32
N GLU A 106 6.42 -10.83 -12.01
CA GLU A 106 5.97 -11.90 -12.91
C GLU A 106 5.64 -13.22 -12.19
N CYS A 107 5.74 -13.22 -10.85
CA CYS A 107 5.49 -14.44 -10.08
C CYS A 107 4.03 -14.54 -9.64
N ASP A 108 3.47 -15.72 -9.84
CA ASP A 108 2.23 -16.09 -9.15
C ASP A 108 2.43 -16.07 -7.64
N LEU A 109 1.42 -15.61 -6.93
CA LEU A 109 1.40 -15.58 -5.47
C LEU A 109 0.45 -16.63 -4.92
N LEU A 110 0.98 -17.67 -4.28
CA LEU A 110 0.16 -18.64 -3.55
C LEU A 110 0.11 -18.28 -2.07
N GLY A 111 -1.05 -17.83 -1.62
CA GLY A 111 -1.29 -17.44 -0.23
C GLY A 111 -1.64 -18.65 0.64
N LEU A 112 -0.81 -18.96 1.63
CA LEU A 112 -1.03 -20.06 2.58
C LEU A 112 -1.61 -19.54 3.89
N GLY A 113 -2.54 -20.30 4.45
CA GLY A 113 -3.15 -20.00 5.73
C GLY A 113 -4.52 -19.31 5.63
N VAL A 114 -5.13 -19.10 6.81
CA VAL A 114 -6.43 -18.44 6.96
C VAL A 114 -6.40 -17.01 6.41
N SER A 115 -7.43 -16.62 5.68
CA SER A 115 -7.63 -15.32 5.03
C SER A 115 -6.59 -14.92 3.96
N ALA A 116 -5.60 -15.74 3.69
CA ALA A 116 -4.56 -15.45 2.71
C ALA A 116 -5.14 -15.26 1.30
N ILE A 117 -4.54 -14.37 0.53
CA ILE A 117 -4.97 -14.05 -0.83
C ILE A 117 -3.88 -14.49 -1.80
N SER A 118 -4.28 -15.32 -2.76
CA SER A 118 -3.47 -15.75 -3.90
C SER A 118 -3.76 -14.87 -5.11
N LEU A 119 -2.77 -14.75 -5.99
CA LEU A 119 -2.91 -14.20 -7.34
C LEU A 119 -2.24 -15.20 -8.29
N LEU A 120 -3.04 -15.86 -9.12
CA LEU A 120 -2.61 -16.85 -10.09
C LEU A 120 -3.04 -16.39 -11.49
N GLY A 121 -2.08 -15.93 -12.29
CA GLY A 121 -2.39 -15.24 -13.54
C GLY A 121 -3.29 -14.02 -13.27
N ASP A 122 -4.47 -14.00 -13.87
CA ASP A 122 -5.45 -12.93 -13.71
C ASP A 122 -6.58 -13.26 -12.72
N THR A 123 -6.33 -14.18 -11.78
CA THR A 123 -7.35 -14.60 -10.81
C THR A 123 -6.88 -14.40 -9.38
N TYR A 124 -7.65 -13.63 -8.62
CA TYR A 124 -7.50 -13.55 -7.17
C TYR A 124 -8.32 -14.66 -6.50
N ALA A 125 -7.75 -15.30 -5.49
CA ALA A 125 -8.44 -16.28 -4.66
C ALA A 125 -8.14 -16.04 -3.19
N GLN A 126 -9.16 -16.00 -2.33
CA GLN A 126 -9.00 -15.79 -0.90
C GLN A 126 -9.44 -17.03 -0.13
N ASN A 127 -8.59 -17.47 0.80
CA ASN A 127 -8.89 -18.54 1.72
C ASN A 127 -9.96 -18.15 2.75
N GLN A 128 -10.54 -19.16 3.42
CA GLN A 128 -11.48 -18.97 4.53
C GLN A 128 -10.91 -18.03 5.59
N LYS A 129 -11.78 -17.16 6.14
CA LYS A 129 -11.38 -16.11 7.09
C LYS A 129 -11.38 -16.58 8.54
N GLU A 130 -12.05 -17.68 8.83
CA GLU A 130 -12.16 -18.27 10.16
C GLU A 130 -11.41 -19.59 10.22
N LEU A 131 -10.61 -19.79 11.27
CA LEU A 131 -9.80 -20.99 11.46
C LEU A 131 -10.62 -22.27 11.39
N LYS A 132 -11.81 -22.28 12.00
CA LYS A 132 -12.69 -23.46 11.98
C LYS A 132 -13.05 -23.88 10.57
N HIS A 133 -13.47 -22.95 9.73
CA HIS A 133 -13.84 -23.22 8.35
C HIS A 133 -12.61 -23.56 7.51
N TYR A 134 -11.49 -22.87 7.75
CA TYR A 134 -10.24 -23.15 7.06
C TYR A 134 -9.77 -24.60 7.28
N TYR A 135 -9.70 -25.05 8.53
CA TYR A 135 -9.30 -26.43 8.84
C TYR A 135 -10.29 -27.44 8.31
N HIS A 136 -11.61 -27.19 8.48
CA HIS A 136 -12.64 -28.07 7.94
C HIS A 136 -12.46 -28.28 6.43
N ASP A 137 -12.28 -27.21 5.66
CA ASP A 137 -12.16 -27.28 4.21
C ASP A 137 -10.84 -27.93 3.78
N VAL A 138 -9.72 -27.62 4.43
CA VAL A 138 -8.43 -28.28 4.16
C VAL A 138 -8.49 -29.77 4.43
N GLU A 139 -9.09 -30.21 5.53
CA GLU A 139 -9.20 -31.63 5.89
C GLU A 139 -10.12 -32.42 4.94
N ASN A 140 -11.18 -31.79 4.44
CA ASN A 140 -12.18 -32.49 3.60
C ASN A 140 -11.91 -32.36 2.09
N SER A 141 -11.35 -31.26 1.62
CA SER A 141 -11.16 -30.98 0.19
C SER A 141 -9.73 -30.64 -0.21
N GLY A 142 -8.82 -30.49 0.74
CA GLY A 142 -7.44 -30.06 0.50
C GLY A 142 -7.29 -28.57 0.19
N ILE A 143 -8.37 -27.83 -0.02
CA ILE A 143 -8.38 -26.42 -0.41
C ILE A 143 -9.43 -25.68 0.39
N ALA A 144 -9.07 -24.55 0.99
CA ALA A 144 -9.95 -23.75 1.84
C ALA A 144 -10.32 -22.40 1.19
N LEU A 145 -10.79 -22.41 -0.04
CA LEU A 145 -11.19 -21.20 -0.76
C LEU A 145 -12.54 -20.68 -0.28
N HIS A 146 -12.58 -19.38 0.03
CA HIS A 146 -13.79 -18.66 0.40
C HIS A 146 -14.41 -17.95 -0.81
N LYS A 147 -13.60 -17.27 -1.60
CA LYS A 147 -14.03 -16.55 -2.80
C LYS A 147 -12.88 -16.36 -3.78
N GLY A 148 -13.24 -16.11 -5.03
CA GLY A 148 -12.32 -15.75 -6.10
C GLY A 148 -12.88 -14.62 -6.96
N LEU A 149 -11.99 -13.99 -7.72
CA LEU A 149 -12.31 -13.00 -8.73
C LEU A 149 -11.38 -13.22 -9.92
N ALA A 150 -11.98 -13.63 -11.05
CA ALA A 150 -11.30 -13.56 -12.34
C ALA A 150 -11.39 -12.13 -12.87
N MET A 151 -10.25 -11.52 -13.13
CA MET A 151 -10.18 -10.15 -13.63
C MET A 151 -10.52 -10.10 -15.13
N THR A 152 -11.24 -9.06 -15.51
CA THR A 152 -11.40 -8.68 -16.91
C THR A 152 -10.15 -7.98 -17.41
N GLU A 153 -10.04 -7.77 -18.73
CA GLU A 153 -8.96 -6.98 -19.32
C GLU A 153 -8.93 -5.55 -18.77
N GLU A 154 -10.10 -4.94 -18.56
CA GLU A 154 -10.23 -3.62 -17.92
C GLU A 154 -9.74 -3.63 -16.46
N ASP A 155 -10.02 -4.67 -15.69
CA ASP A 155 -9.51 -4.79 -14.32
C ASP A 155 -7.98 -4.90 -14.30
N CYS A 156 -7.40 -5.64 -15.25
CA CYS A 156 -5.96 -5.76 -15.41
C CYS A 156 -5.32 -4.42 -15.78
N LEU A 157 -5.89 -3.70 -16.72
CA LEU A 157 -5.47 -2.35 -17.12
C LEU A 157 -5.47 -1.39 -15.91
N ARG A 158 -6.59 -1.32 -15.19
CA ARG A 158 -6.71 -0.46 -13.99
C ARG A 158 -5.75 -0.86 -12.89
N ARG A 159 -5.57 -2.16 -12.66
CA ARG A 159 -4.59 -2.69 -11.70
C ARG A 159 -3.18 -2.19 -12.03
N ASP A 160 -2.77 -2.26 -13.29
CA ASP A 160 -1.42 -1.89 -13.71
C ASP A 160 -1.20 -0.37 -13.60
N VAL A 161 -2.19 0.44 -13.95
CA VAL A 161 -2.18 1.89 -13.73
C VAL A 161 -2.04 2.22 -12.23
N ILE A 162 -2.85 1.60 -11.38
CA ILE A 162 -2.79 1.80 -9.91
C ILE A 162 -1.44 1.38 -9.35
N LYS A 163 -0.89 0.24 -9.78
CA LYS A 163 0.42 -0.24 -9.35
C LYS A 163 1.53 0.75 -9.67
N GLN A 164 1.56 1.31 -10.89
CA GLN A 164 2.56 2.30 -11.28
C GLN A 164 2.52 3.53 -10.38
N LEU A 165 1.33 4.07 -10.12
CA LEU A 165 1.17 5.25 -9.26
C LEU A 165 1.57 4.96 -7.81
N ILE A 166 1.12 3.83 -7.24
CA ILE A 166 1.36 3.49 -5.82
C ILE A 166 2.82 3.12 -5.56
N CYS A 167 3.47 2.40 -6.48
CA CYS A 167 4.82 1.88 -6.28
C CYS A 167 5.90 2.87 -6.71
N ASN A 168 5.69 3.54 -7.86
CA ASN A 168 6.73 4.35 -8.49
C ASN A 168 6.43 5.85 -8.42
N PHE A 169 5.25 6.26 -7.94
CA PHE A 169 4.80 7.65 -7.86
C PHE A 169 4.81 8.37 -9.20
N LYS A 170 4.82 7.59 -10.28
CA LYS A 170 4.87 8.05 -11.65
C LYS A 170 4.09 7.08 -12.52
N LEU A 171 3.39 7.61 -13.52
CA LEU A 171 2.73 6.84 -14.57
C LEU A 171 3.15 7.40 -15.90
N ASP A 172 3.79 6.61 -16.73
CA ASP A 172 4.04 6.90 -18.13
C ASP A 172 2.93 6.26 -18.99
N PHE A 173 2.30 7.02 -19.87
CA PHE A 173 1.16 6.53 -20.66
C PHE A 173 1.58 5.54 -21.75
N ALA A 174 2.69 5.80 -22.43
CA ALA A 174 3.12 5.02 -23.59
C ALA A 174 3.29 3.50 -23.33
N PRO A 175 3.85 3.03 -22.20
CA PRO A 175 3.89 1.59 -21.90
C PRO A 175 2.49 0.98 -21.77
N ILE A 176 1.57 1.67 -21.08
CA ILE A 176 0.17 1.21 -20.89
C ILE A 176 -0.56 1.19 -22.23
N GLU A 177 -0.45 2.26 -23.02
CA GLU A 177 -1.06 2.36 -24.37
C GLU A 177 -0.59 1.22 -25.28
N LYS A 178 0.71 0.92 -25.24
CA LYS A 178 1.28 -0.17 -26.03
C LYS A 178 0.80 -1.55 -25.56
N GLN A 179 0.74 -1.77 -24.25
CA GLN A 179 0.37 -3.06 -23.67
C GLN A 179 -1.10 -3.39 -23.93
N TYR A 180 -1.99 -2.41 -23.78
CA TYR A 180 -3.44 -2.59 -23.87
C TYR A 180 -4.04 -2.10 -25.20
N ASN A 181 -3.21 -1.60 -26.11
CA ASN A 181 -3.64 -1.06 -27.41
C ASN A 181 -4.75 -0.01 -27.30
N ILE A 182 -4.58 0.95 -26.39
CA ILE A 182 -5.52 2.05 -26.10
C ILE A 182 -4.85 3.41 -26.32
N ASP A 183 -5.66 4.46 -26.46
CA ASP A 183 -5.27 5.85 -26.23
C ASP A 183 -5.60 6.19 -24.78
N PHE A 184 -4.57 6.41 -23.95
CA PHE A 184 -4.74 6.57 -22.50
C PHE A 184 -5.66 7.73 -22.15
N LYS A 185 -5.44 8.91 -22.75
CA LYS A 185 -6.21 10.11 -22.44
C LYS A 185 -7.68 9.98 -22.84
N LYS A 186 -7.95 9.25 -23.92
CA LYS A 186 -9.31 8.99 -24.36
C LYS A 186 -9.99 7.94 -23.50
N HIS A 187 -9.29 6.86 -23.18
CA HIS A 187 -9.84 5.75 -22.38
C HIS A 187 -10.18 6.20 -20.94
N PHE A 188 -9.28 6.95 -20.31
CA PHE A 188 -9.42 7.46 -18.95
C PHE A 188 -9.92 8.92 -18.86
N ALA A 189 -10.63 9.42 -19.89
CA ALA A 189 -11.06 10.82 -19.94
C ALA A 189 -11.89 11.25 -18.72
N GLU A 190 -12.82 10.41 -18.26
CA GLU A 190 -13.64 10.66 -17.08
C GLU A 190 -12.81 10.59 -15.79
N ASP A 191 -11.94 9.59 -15.66
CA ASP A 191 -11.04 9.44 -14.50
C ASP A 191 -10.09 10.65 -14.39
N LEU A 192 -9.52 11.12 -15.50
CA LEU A 192 -8.64 12.29 -15.54
C LEU A 192 -9.37 13.57 -15.12
N GLN A 193 -10.66 13.73 -15.47
CA GLN A 193 -11.46 14.86 -14.99
C GLN A 193 -11.65 14.81 -13.47
N LEU A 194 -11.83 13.63 -12.89
CA LEU A 194 -11.94 13.45 -11.43
C LEU A 194 -10.63 13.76 -10.68
N LEU A 195 -9.49 13.76 -11.37
CA LEU A 195 -8.20 14.13 -10.77
C LEU A 195 -7.98 15.65 -10.67
N GLN A 196 -8.85 16.49 -11.29
CA GLN A 196 -8.67 17.95 -11.32
C GLN A 196 -8.46 18.57 -9.94
N PRO A 197 -9.23 18.24 -8.89
CA PRO A 197 -8.99 18.76 -7.54
C PRO A 197 -7.60 18.40 -6.98
N LEU A 198 -7.09 17.19 -7.30
CA LEU A 198 -5.77 16.75 -6.84
C LEU A 198 -4.63 17.50 -7.57
N LEU A 199 -4.86 17.90 -8.83
CA LEU A 199 -3.94 18.77 -9.58
C LEU A 199 -3.92 20.18 -8.98
N GLU A 200 -5.07 20.75 -8.67
CA GLU A 200 -5.21 22.08 -8.05
C GLU A 200 -4.56 22.12 -6.66
N ASP A 201 -4.70 21.07 -5.87
CA ASP A 201 -4.07 20.92 -4.55
C ASP A 201 -2.57 20.62 -4.61
N GLY A 202 -2.01 20.42 -5.81
CA GLY A 202 -0.61 20.09 -6.03
C GLY A 202 -0.19 18.72 -5.50
N LEU A 203 -1.13 17.77 -5.41
CA LEU A 203 -0.87 16.38 -4.98
C LEU A 203 -0.32 15.54 -6.12
N ILE A 204 -0.75 15.85 -7.35
CA ILE A 204 -0.26 15.27 -8.59
C ILE A 204 0.06 16.39 -9.58
N SER A 205 0.82 16.09 -10.61
CA SER A 205 1.03 16.94 -11.76
C SER A 205 0.93 16.13 -13.05
N GLU A 206 0.33 16.72 -14.07
CA GLU A 206 0.32 16.15 -15.41
C GLU A 206 1.61 16.58 -16.13
N THR A 207 2.22 15.63 -16.83
CA THR A 207 3.36 15.85 -17.73
C THR A 207 2.89 15.64 -19.18
N GLU A 208 3.75 15.92 -20.16
CA GLU A 208 3.44 15.63 -21.57
C GLU A 208 3.12 14.16 -21.81
N THR A 209 3.77 13.25 -21.07
CA THR A 209 3.75 11.80 -21.28
C THR A 209 3.12 11.00 -20.15
N GLY A 210 2.59 11.66 -19.10
CA GLY A 210 2.09 10.91 -17.95
C GLY A 210 1.65 11.74 -16.76
N LEU A 211 1.62 11.09 -15.60
CA LEU A 211 1.30 11.68 -14.30
C LEU A 211 2.46 11.51 -13.33
N GLN A 212 2.67 12.50 -12.47
CA GLN A 212 3.67 12.47 -11.40
C GLN A 212 3.01 12.78 -10.05
N VAL A 213 3.23 11.94 -9.05
CA VAL A 213 2.75 12.17 -7.68
C VAL A 213 3.77 13.03 -6.93
N SER A 214 3.32 14.14 -6.37
CA SER A 214 4.17 15.05 -5.59
C SER A 214 4.59 14.43 -4.25
N PRO A 215 5.64 14.93 -3.57
CA PRO A 215 6.00 14.48 -2.23
C PRO A 215 4.84 14.55 -1.23
N LYS A 216 3.97 15.58 -1.33
CA LYS A 216 2.75 15.72 -0.52
C LYS A 216 1.71 14.67 -0.91
N GLY A 217 1.53 14.41 -2.22
CA GLY A 217 0.60 13.42 -2.73
C GLY A 217 0.95 11.99 -2.31
N ARG A 218 2.25 11.67 -2.18
CA ARG A 218 2.69 10.33 -1.73
C ARG A 218 2.14 9.95 -0.36
N LEU A 219 1.89 10.91 0.53
CA LEU A 219 1.31 10.67 1.86
C LEU A 219 -0.17 10.30 1.79
N LEU A 220 -0.86 10.71 0.73
CA LEU A 220 -2.30 10.57 0.53
C LEU A 220 -2.67 9.58 -0.59
N ILE A 221 -1.69 8.88 -1.15
CA ILE A 221 -1.84 8.02 -2.35
C ILE A 221 -2.86 6.88 -2.18
N ARG A 222 -3.31 6.59 -0.96
CA ARG A 222 -4.35 5.57 -0.68
C ARG A 222 -5.76 6.11 -0.77
N ASN A 223 -5.92 7.40 -0.84
CA ASN A 223 -7.22 8.11 -0.93
C ASN A 223 -7.46 8.48 -2.39
#